data_0e3cc8021d36acfc5d81ee07391bea63
#
_entry.id   0e3cc8021d36acfc5d81ee07391bea63
#
_cell.length_a   1.000
_cell.length_b   1.000
_cell.length_c   1.000
_cell.angle_alpha   90.00
_cell.angle_beta   90.00
_cell.angle_gamma   90.00
#
_symmetry.space_group_name_H-M   'P 1'
#
loop_
_entity.id
_entity.type
_entity.pdbx_description
1 polymer ?
#
loop_
_entity_poly.entity_id
_entity_poly.type
_entity_poly.pdbx_seq_one_letter_code
_entity_poly.pdbx_strand_id
1 'polypeptide(L)'
;QINIVLTNEKLEKGFEKLKNLGFKLSHFPLIKTLPIKLDLNFNISDFNCIIFTSKNGVEYFLKNKLVQKTKLNERYFVCIGEKTAQKLKELGFEPGYICKRNYSEFMSEELKNKEVLKNKKSLLVQGSLSDNKLIESLKSFSNTEKIISYSTELVNKKYSDLEKITKKYKTYVVFTSPSSFD
;
A
#
# COMPACT_ATOMS: atom_id res chain seq x y z
N GLN A 1 -17.02 -29.73 3.85
CA GLN A 1 -16.85 -28.41 3.23
C GLN A 1 -15.58 -27.77 3.80
N ILE A 2 -14.77 -27.20 2.92
CA ILE A 2 -13.54 -26.47 3.30
C ILE A 2 -13.90 -25.00 3.56
N ASN A 3 -13.39 -24.45 4.66
CA ASN A 3 -13.52 -23.04 4.98
C ASN A 3 -12.19 -22.32 4.71
N ILE A 4 -12.26 -21.14 4.11
CA ILE A 4 -11.12 -20.24 3.88
C ILE A 4 -11.34 -18.98 4.71
N VAL A 5 -10.44 -18.73 5.62
CA VAL A 5 -10.39 -17.52 6.46
C VAL A 5 -9.50 -16.49 5.78
N LEU A 6 -10.07 -15.32 5.53
CA LEU A 6 -9.37 -14.17 4.98
C LEU A 6 -9.10 -13.15 6.08
N THR A 7 -7.87 -12.67 6.19
CA THR A 7 -7.39 -11.81 7.29
C THR A 7 -7.13 -10.37 6.88
N ASN A 8 -7.23 -10.07 5.60
CA ASN A 8 -7.02 -8.72 5.06
C ASN A 8 -8.11 -7.74 5.54
N GLU A 9 -7.78 -6.47 5.62
CA GLU A 9 -8.67 -5.42 6.10
C GLU A 9 -9.99 -5.35 5.30
N LYS A 10 -9.90 -5.41 3.97
CA LYS A 10 -11.05 -5.36 3.08
C LYS A 10 -11.07 -6.59 2.17
N LEU A 11 -12.25 -7.15 1.96
CA LEU A 11 -12.40 -8.23 0.98
C LEU A 11 -12.19 -7.69 -0.44
N GLU A 12 -11.25 -8.27 -1.15
CA GLU A 12 -11.04 -7.98 -2.57
C GLU A 12 -12.04 -8.81 -3.41
N LYS A 13 -12.55 -8.21 -4.49
CA LYS A 13 -13.54 -8.86 -5.41
C LYS A 13 -13.10 -10.24 -5.90
N GLY A 14 -11.80 -10.49 -6.02
CA GLY A 14 -11.28 -11.79 -6.49
C GLY A 14 -11.61 -12.98 -5.59
N PHE A 15 -11.85 -12.77 -4.29
CA PHE A 15 -12.16 -13.85 -3.35
C PHE A 15 -13.57 -14.41 -3.53
N GLU A 16 -14.50 -13.65 -4.11
CA GLU A 16 -15.86 -14.15 -4.38
C GLU A 16 -15.88 -15.38 -5.30
N LYS A 17 -14.89 -15.49 -6.19
CA LYS A 17 -14.75 -16.67 -7.06
C LYS A 17 -14.58 -17.97 -6.28
N LEU A 18 -14.00 -17.93 -5.08
CA LEU A 18 -13.82 -19.10 -4.23
C LEU A 18 -15.17 -19.64 -3.73
N LYS A 19 -16.18 -18.79 -3.53
CA LYS A 19 -17.55 -19.24 -3.19
C LYS A 19 -18.14 -20.07 -4.31
N ASN A 20 -17.93 -19.65 -5.57
CA ASN A 20 -18.44 -20.37 -6.75
C ASN A 20 -17.76 -21.74 -6.91
N LEU A 21 -16.57 -21.93 -6.34
CA LEU A 21 -15.86 -23.21 -6.29
C LEU A 21 -16.27 -24.09 -5.10
N GLY A 22 -17.30 -23.70 -4.34
CA GLY A 22 -17.84 -24.47 -3.22
C GLY A 22 -17.12 -24.28 -1.88
N PHE A 23 -16.18 -23.31 -1.77
CA PHE A 23 -15.56 -22.98 -0.52
C PHE A 23 -16.46 -22.08 0.34
N LYS A 24 -16.43 -22.30 1.66
CA LYS A 24 -16.97 -21.34 2.61
C LYS A 24 -15.93 -20.24 2.83
N LEU A 25 -16.34 -18.98 2.78
CA LEU A 25 -15.47 -17.85 3.10
C LEU A 25 -15.86 -17.25 4.44
N SER A 26 -14.87 -17.01 5.28
CA SER A 26 -14.99 -16.29 6.55
C SER A 26 -13.99 -15.15 6.56
N HIS A 27 -14.42 -13.96 6.99
CA HIS A 27 -13.56 -12.77 7.00
C HIS A 27 -13.34 -12.31 8.45
N PHE A 28 -12.09 -12.34 8.86
CA PHE A 28 -11.63 -11.93 10.20
C PHE A 28 -10.42 -11.01 10.05
N PRO A 29 -10.64 -9.70 9.82
CA PRO A 29 -9.56 -8.75 9.65
C PRO A 29 -8.66 -8.72 10.89
N LEU A 30 -7.36 -8.88 10.71
CA LEU A 30 -6.37 -8.80 11.80
C LEU A 30 -5.71 -7.43 11.89
N ILE A 31 -5.77 -6.66 10.82
CA ILE A 31 -5.22 -5.31 10.73
C ILE A 31 -6.27 -4.33 10.24
N LYS A 32 -6.10 -3.08 10.61
CA LYS A 32 -6.82 -1.92 10.07
C LYS A 32 -5.82 -0.83 9.71
N THR A 33 -6.13 -0.06 8.69
CA THR A 33 -5.36 1.13 8.31
C THR A 33 -6.12 2.39 8.69
N LEU A 34 -5.42 3.40 9.18
CA LEU A 34 -6.00 4.65 9.65
C LEU A 34 -5.24 5.83 9.04
N PRO A 35 -5.96 6.94 8.71
CA PRO A 35 -5.30 8.17 8.32
C PRO A 35 -4.50 8.73 9.50
N ILE A 36 -3.34 9.30 9.21
CA ILE A 36 -2.58 10.06 10.18
C ILE A 36 -2.53 11.53 9.78
N LYS A 37 -2.33 12.41 10.75
CA LYS A 37 -2.03 13.81 10.47
C LYS A 37 -0.66 13.86 9.80
N LEU A 38 -0.61 14.44 8.59
CA LEU A 38 0.67 14.64 7.92
C LEU A 38 1.46 15.71 8.67
N ASP A 39 2.65 15.36 9.10
CA ASP A 39 3.63 16.32 9.59
C ASP A 39 4.47 16.78 8.38
N LEU A 40 4.17 17.96 7.92
CA LEU A 40 4.80 18.54 6.74
C LEU A 40 5.88 19.50 7.18
N ASN A 41 7.11 19.01 7.31
CA ASN A 41 8.30 19.83 7.47
C ASN A 41 8.75 20.47 6.14
N PHE A 42 7.98 20.31 5.08
CA PHE A 42 8.24 20.79 3.73
C PHE A 42 6.94 21.10 2.99
N ASN A 43 7.03 21.87 1.92
CA ASN A 43 5.91 22.14 1.04
C ASN A 43 5.80 21.02 -0.01
N ILE A 44 4.62 20.37 -0.10
CA ILE A 44 4.37 19.32 -1.11
C ILE A 44 4.58 19.87 -2.53
N SER A 45 4.35 21.15 -2.74
CA SER A 45 4.55 21.80 -4.04
C SER A 45 6.01 21.79 -4.52
N ASP A 46 6.98 21.58 -3.62
CA ASP A 46 8.40 21.53 -3.98
C ASP A 46 8.78 20.22 -4.67
N PHE A 47 7.93 19.21 -4.59
CA PHE A 47 8.16 17.91 -5.21
C PHE A 47 7.49 17.83 -6.57
N ASN A 48 8.26 17.49 -7.59
CA ASN A 48 7.75 17.27 -8.94
C ASN A 48 7.53 15.78 -9.26
N CYS A 49 7.92 14.89 -8.35
CA CYS A 49 7.68 13.45 -8.44
C CYS A 49 7.12 12.91 -7.12
N ILE A 50 6.13 12.01 -7.19
CA ILE A 50 5.56 11.34 -6.03
C ILE A 50 5.61 9.83 -6.26
N ILE A 51 6.20 9.10 -5.30
CA ILE A 51 6.43 7.66 -5.39
C ILE A 51 5.47 6.96 -4.41
N PHE A 52 4.63 6.08 -4.92
CA PHE A 52 3.71 5.28 -4.13
C PHE A 52 4.13 3.80 -4.11
N THR A 53 4.28 3.23 -2.92
CA THR A 53 4.63 1.82 -2.74
C THR A 53 3.43 0.92 -2.46
N SER A 54 2.25 1.49 -2.22
CA SER A 54 1.04 0.74 -1.92
C SER A 54 -0.24 1.49 -2.31
N LYS A 55 -1.33 0.76 -2.55
CA LYS A 55 -2.65 1.36 -2.78
C LYS A 55 -3.16 2.18 -1.58
N ASN A 56 -2.84 1.78 -0.35
CA ASN A 56 -3.19 2.56 0.84
C ASN A 56 -2.43 3.88 0.88
N GLY A 57 -1.13 3.89 0.50
CA GLY A 57 -0.35 5.11 0.36
C GLY A 57 -1.00 6.09 -0.62
N VAL A 58 -1.43 5.61 -1.78
CA VAL A 58 -2.16 6.42 -2.77
C VAL A 58 -3.43 6.98 -2.15
N GLU A 59 -4.27 6.13 -1.57
CA GLU A 59 -5.58 6.52 -1.05
C GLU A 59 -5.48 7.54 0.08
N TYR A 60 -4.70 7.26 1.12
CA TYR A 60 -4.58 8.12 2.29
C TYR A 60 -3.87 9.45 1.98
N PHE A 61 -2.85 9.41 1.13
CA PHE A 61 -2.13 10.63 0.73
C PHE A 61 -3.03 11.55 -0.09
N LEU A 62 -3.64 11.05 -1.17
CA LEU A 62 -4.45 11.89 -2.06
C LEU A 62 -5.76 12.37 -1.44
N LYS A 63 -6.32 11.63 -0.48
CA LYS A 63 -7.52 12.05 0.28
C LYS A 63 -7.21 13.01 1.43
N ASN A 64 -5.94 13.25 1.74
CA ASN A 64 -5.56 14.18 2.80
C ASN A 64 -5.90 15.63 2.39
N LYS A 65 -6.58 16.37 3.28
CA LYS A 65 -7.03 17.75 3.01
C LYS A 65 -5.90 18.73 2.67
N LEU A 66 -4.70 18.53 3.24
CA LEU A 66 -3.55 19.36 2.93
C LEU A 66 -3.04 19.10 1.50
N VAL A 67 -3.04 17.82 1.09
CA VAL A 67 -2.63 17.40 -0.24
C VAL A 67 -3.62 17.86 -1.31
N GLN A 68 -4.93 17.78 -1.02
CA GLN A 68 -6.00 18.22 -1.95
C GLN A 68 -5.93 19.72 -2.29
N LYS A 69 -5.31 20.54 -1.43
CA LYS A 69 -5.09 21.97 -1.70
C LYS A 69 -3.93 22.23 -2.67
N THR A 70 -3.14 21.23 -2.98
CA THR A 70 -2.00 21.35 -3.88
C THR A 70 -2.37 20.93 -5.31
N LYS A 71 -1.80 21.62 -6.31
CA LYS A 71 -1.98 21.22 -7.72
C LYS A 71 -1.09 20.01 -8.02
N LEU A 72 -1.69 18.81 -8.06
CA LEU A 72 -0.98 17.56 -8.30
C LEU A 72 -0.98 17.12 -9.78
N ASN A 73 -1.81 17.69 -10.63
CA ASN A 73 -2.00 17.25 -12.03
C ASN A 73 -0.75 17.32 -12.89
N GLU A 74 0.23 18.14 -12.50
CA GLU A 74 1.51 18.29 -13.22
C GLU A 74 2.63 17.45 -12.60
N ARG A 75 2.32 16.59 -11.62
CA ARG A 75 3.33 15.78 -10.94
C ARG A 75 3.57 14.47 -11.68
N TYR A 76 4.83 14.05 -11.66
CA TYR A 76 5.19 12.74 -12.17
C TYR A 76 4.94 11.68 -11.10
N PHE A 77 4.09 10.71 -11.38
CA PHE A 77 3.76 9.67 -10.43
C PHE A 77 4.51 8.37 -10.74
N VAL A 78 5.18 7.83 -9.73
CA VAL A 78 5.82 6.51 -9.79
C VAL A 78 5.03 5.56 -8.90
N CYS A 79 4.58 4.45 -9.45
CA CYS A 79 3.85 3.42 -8.71
C CYS A 79 4.65 2.13 -8.65
N ILE A 80 4.69 1.52 -7.48
CA ILE A 80 5.28 0.19 -7.31
C ILE A 80 4.17 -0.84 -7.47
N GLY A 81 4.20 -1.53 -8.62
CA GLY A 81 3.25 -2.57 -8.98
C GLY A 81 1.92 -2.07 -9.55
N GLU A 82 1.28 -2.94 -10.31
CA GLU A 82 0.04 -2.64 -11.05
C GLU A 82 -1.14 -2.29 -10.14
N LYS A 83 -1.28 -2.93 -8.97
CA LYS A 83 -2.37 -2.64 -8.03
C LYS A 83 -2.30 -1.21 -7.48
N THR A 84 -1.08 -0.69 -7.28
CA THR A 84 -0.85 0.69 -6.85
C THR A 84 -1.18 1.67 -7.96
N ALA A 85 -0.75 1.36 -9.19
CA ALA A 85 -1.05 2.15 -10.38
C ALA A 85 -2.56 2.19 -10.67
N GLN A 86 -3.24 1.06 -10.57
CA GLN A 86 -4.70 0.99 -10.73
C GLN A 86 -5.42 1.88 -9.71
N LYS A 87 -4.98 1.86 -8.44
CA LYS A 87 -5.56 2.73 -7.41
C LYS A 87 -5.35 4.22 -7.70
N LEU A 88 -4.19 4.58 -8.24
CA LEU A 88 -3.91 5.95 -8.67
C LEU A 88 -4.86 6.40 -9.78
N LYS A 89 -5.07 5.55 -10.79
CA LYS A 89 -6.01 5.80 -11.90
C LYS A 89 -7.45 5.96 -11.42
N GLU A 90 -7.89 5.14 -10.46
CA GLU A 90 -9.23 5.25 -9.86
C GLU A 90 -9.47 6.62 -9.18
N LEU A 91 -8.42 7.30 -8.78
CA LEU A 91 -8.47 8.64 -8.19
C LEU A 91 -8.20 9.77 -9.20
N GLY A 92 -8.15 9.45 -10.49
CA GLY A 92 -8.06 10.42 -11.59
C GLY A 92 -6.65 10.87 -11.95
N PHE A 93 -5.61 10.13 -11.57
CA PHE A 93 -4.22 10.43 -11.90
C PHE A 93 -3.58 9.32 -12.72
N GLU A 94 -2.71 9.69 -13.66
CA GLU A 94 -1.97 8.71 -14.47
C GLU A 94 -0.55 8.49 -13.92
N PRO A 95 -0.10 7.23 -13.79
CA PRO A 95 1.29 6.95 -13.45
C PRO A 95 2.20 7.26 -14.65
N GLY A 96 3.27 8.02 -14.40
CA GLY A 96 4.33 8.23 -15.38
C GLY A 96 5.28 7.03 -15.46
N TYR A 97 5.39 6.25 -14.38
CA TYR A 97 6.17 5.02 -14.34
C TYR A 97 5.56 3.99 -13.40
N ILE A 98 5.56 2.72 -13.83
CA ILE A 98 5.13 1.59 -13.02
C ILE A 98 6.32 0.66 -12.85
N CYS A 99 6.86 0.59 -11.63
CA CYS A 99 7.93 -0.33 -11.28
C CYS A 99 7.37 -1.76 -11.18
N LYS A 100 7.99 -2.70 -11.84
CA LYS A 100 7.51 -4.09 -11.93
C LYS A 100 7.98 -4.95 -10.76
N ARG A 101 9.06 -4.57 -10.09
CA ARG A 101 9.69 -5.33 -9.01
C ARG A 101 9.18 -4.86 -7.65
N ASN A 102 8.84 -5.81 -6.76
CA ASN A 102 8.14 -5.54 -5.50
C ASN A 102 9.05 -5.49 -4.26
N TYR A 103 10.32 -5.87 -4.36
CA TYR A 103 11.26 -5.82 -3.24
C TYR A 103 12.08 -4.54 -3.28
N SER A 104 12.31 -3.93 -2.11
CA SER A 104 12.95 -2.61 -1.96
C SER A 104 14.27 -2.46 -2.73
N GLU A 105 15.12 -3.47 -2.68
CA GLU A 105 16.41 -3.46 -3.37
C GLU A 105 16.25 -3.44 -4.90
N PHE A 106 15.38 -4.30 -5.42
CA PHE A 106 15.12 -4.37 -6.86
C PHE A 106 14.36 -3.14 -7.38
N MET A 107 13.50 -2.53 -6.54
CA MET A 107 12.81 -1.28 -6.89
C MET A 107 13.79 -0.13 -7.07
N SER A 108 14.70 0.04 -6.11
CA SER A 108 15.68 1.14 -6.19
C SER A 108 16.64 0.95 -7.35
N GLU A 109 17.08 -0.28 -7.62
CA GLU A 109 17.91 -0.62 -8.77
C GLU A 109 17.20 -0.34 -10.11
N GLU A 110 15.93 -0.74 -10.24
CA GLU A 110 15.13 -0.46 -11.44
C GLU A 110 14.97 1.03 -11.67
N LEU A 111 14.63 1.80 -10.62
CA LEU A 111 14.47 3.25 -10.72
C LEU A 111 15.79 3.97 -11.07
N LYS A 112 16.92 3.47 -10.54
CA LYS A 112 18.27 3.97 -10.84
C LYS A 112 18.65 3.69 -12.30
N ASN A 113 18.57 2.42 -12.71
CA ASN A 113 19.01 1.97 -14.03
C ASN A 113 18.18 2.57 -15.17
N LYS A 114 16.90 2.87 -14.91
CA LYS A 114 16.00 3.53 -15.86
C LYS A 114 16.02 5.06 -15.73
N GLU A 115 16.85 5.62 -14.85
CA GLU A 115 16.96 7.06 -14.58
C GLU A 115 15.60 7.74 -14.29
N VAL A 116 14.64 7.00 -13.72
CA VAL A 116 13.25 7.45 -13.51
C VAL A 116 13.17 8.71 -12.66
N LEU A 117 14.07 8.84 -11.66
CA LEU A 117 14.10 9.95 -10.71
C LEU A 117 15.14 11.03 -11.07
N LYS A 118 15.79 10.92 -12.23
CA LYS A 118 16.81 11.89 -12.68
C LYS A 118 16.20 13.30 -12.78
N ASN A 119 16.88 14.26 -12.21
CA ASN A 119 16.47 15.67 -12.18
C ASN A 119 15.10 15.92 -11.50
N LYS A 120 14.65 15.02 -10.63
CA LYS A 120 13.41 15.16 -9.88
C LYS A 120 13.67 15.29 -8.38
N LYS A 121 12.96 16.22 -7.73
CA LYS A 121 12.77 16.19 -6.28
C LYS A 121 11.56 15.31 -5.99
N SER A 122 11.80 14.19 -5.33
CA SER A 122 10.83 13.11 -5.18
C SER A 122 10.31 12.98 -3.75
N LEU A 123 9.04 12.65 -3.59
CA LEU A 123 8.40 12.35 -2.31
C LEU A 123 7.98 10.88 -2.27
N LEU A 124 8.60 10.09 -1.40
CA LEU A 124 8.25 8.70 -1.16
C LEU A 124 7.13 8.61 -0.13
N VAL A 125 5.96 8.12 -0.54
CA VAL A 125 4.78 7.97 0.32
C VAL A 125 4.66 6.51 0.80
N GLN A 126 4.70 6.31 2.12
CA GLN A 126 4.66 4.98 2.74
C GLN A 126 3.70 4.93 3.95
N GLY A 127 3.46 3.73 4.47
CA GLY A 127 2.76 3.49 5.73
C GLY A 127 3.71 3.38 6.92
N SER A 128 3.17 3.40 8.14
CA SER A 128 3.92 3.42 9.40
C SER A 128 4.82 2.19 9.63
N LEU A 129 4.48 1.04 9.04
CA LEU A 129 5.27 -0.20 9.17
C LEU A 129 6.41 -0.31 8.15
N SER A 130 6.62 0.70 7.30
CA SER A 130 7.71 0.69 6.34
C SER A 130 9.06 0.91 7.05
N ASP A 131 10.06 0.09 6.71
CA ASP A 131 11.44 0.32 7.12
C ASP A 131 12.09 1.49 6.34
N ASN A 132 13.35 1.75 6.63
CA ASN A 132 14.11 2.82 5.96
C ASN A 132 14.96 2.34 4.78
N LYS A 133 14.97 1.04 4.47
CA LYS A 133 15.84 0.51 3.42
C LYS A 133 15.60 1.17 2.05
N LEU A 134 14.34 1.30 1.67
CA LEU A 134 14.01 1.91 0.38
C LEU A 134 14.41 3.39 0.31
N ILE A 135 14.06 4.19 1.34
CA ILE A 135 14.40 5.63 1.32
C ILE A 135 15.91 5.84 1.35
N GLU A 136 16.67 5.07 2.13
CA GLU A 136 18.14 5.14 2.18
C GLU A 136 18.74 4.80 0.81
N SER A 137 18.25 3.75 0.17
CA SER A 137 18.69 3.38 -1.17
C SER A 137 18.36 4.45 -2.21
N LEU A 138 17.15 5.03 -2.18
CA LEU A 138 16.76 6.11 -3.11
C LEU A 138 17.62 7.36 -2.90
N LYS A 139 17.90 7.75 -1.66
CA LYS A 139 18.73 8.90 -1.32
C LYS A 139 20.16 8.77 -1.84
N SER A 140 20.66 7.56 -2.06
CA SER A 140 22.03 7.36 -2.58
C SER A 140 22.22 7.84 -4.02
N PHE A 141 21.14 8.01 -4.79
CA PHE A 141 21.21 8.43 -6.21
C PHE A 141 20.16 9.46 -6.62
N SER A 142 19.26 9.86 -5.72
CA SER A 142 18.20 10.83 -6.03
C SER A 142 17.90 11.77 -4.86
N ASN A 143 17.27 12.91 -5.17
CA ASN A 143 16.79 13.84 -4.15
C ASN A 143 15.37 13.39 -3.73
N THR A 144 15.31 12.47 -2.76
CA THR A 144 14.05 11.88 -2.28
C THR A 144 13.86 12.10 -0.79
N GLU A 145 12.67 12.56 -0.41
CA GLU A 145 12.21 12.64 0.98
C GLU A 145 11.08 11.63 1.22
N LYS A 146 10.87 11.23 2.47
CA LYS A 146 9.85 10.24 2.87
C LYS A 146 8.76 10.90 3.68
N ILE A 147 7.51 10.51 3.44
CA ILE A 147 6.37 10.84 4.28
C ILE A 147 5.57 9.58 4.62
N ILE A 148 5.09 9.50 5.85
CA ILE A 148 4.16 8.47 6.29
C ILE A 148 2.75 9.04 6.18
N SER A 149 1.88 8.36 5.42
CA SER A 149 0.52 8.85 5.11
C SER A 149 -0.59 8.11 5.85
N TYR A 150 -0.30 6.93 6.43
CA TYR A 150 -1.25 6.13 7.18
C TYR A 150 -0.54 5.25 8.21
N SER A 151 -1.26 4.89 9.27
CA SER A 151 -0.84 3.85 10.21
C SER A 151 -1.51 2.52 9.90
N THR A 152 -0.82 1.43 10.25
CA THR A 152 -1.39 0.08 10.27
C THR A 152 -1.40 -0.38 11.73
N GLU A 153 -2.56 -0.79 12.21
CA GLU A 153 -2.77 -1.22 13.58
C GLU A 153 -3.38 -2.62 13.62
N LEU A 154 -3.07 -3.38 14.66
CA LEU A 154 -3.74 -4.64 14.92
C LEU A 154 -5.19 -4.39 15.33
N VAL A 155 -6.09 -5.25 14.86
CA VAL A 155 -7.49 -5.27 15.31
C VAL A 155 -7.54 -6.00 16.66
N ASN A 156 -7.70 -5.25 17.74
CA ASN A 156 -7.85 -5.83 19.07
C ASN A 156 -9.27 -6.37 19.29
N LYS A 157 -9.63 -7.43 18.57
CA LYS A 157 -10.93 -8.08 18.66
C LYS A 157 -10.74 -9.58 18.79
N LYS A 158 -11.36 -10.17 19.82
CA LYS A 158 -11.46 -11.64 19.92
C LYS A 158 -12.54 -12.14 18.97
N TYR A 159 -12.18 -13.04 18.09
CA TYR A 159 -13.09 -13.68 17.16
C TYR A 159 -13.58 -15.03 17.73
N SER A 160 -14.56 -15.00 18.65
CA SER A 160 -15.13 -16.21 19.27
C SER A 160 -15.70 -17.20 18.23
N ASP A 161 -16.15 -16.69 17.11
CA ASP A 161 -16.68 -17.53 16.04
C ASP A 161 -15.59 -18.24 15.24
N LEU A 162 -14.34 -17.76 15.26
CA LEU A 162 -13.22 -18.41 14.60
C LEU A 162 -12.96 -19.80 15.16
N GLU A 163 -12.97 -19.94 16.50
CA GLU A 163 -12.82 -21.25 17.17
C GLU A 163 -13.94 -22.24 16.79
N LYS A 164 -15.18 -21.76 16.73
CA LYS A 164 -16.32 -22.59 16.33
C LYS A 164 -16.17 -23.08 14.89
N ILE A 165 -15.72 -22.18 14.01
CA ILE A 165 -15.53 -22.48 12.58
C ILE A 165 -14.39 -23.49 12.39
N THR A 166 -13.25 -23.31 13.06
CA THR A 166 -12.10 -24.22 12.96
C THR A 166 -12.35 -25.59 13.50
N LYS A 167 -13.23 -25.72 14.53
CA LYS A 167 -13.67 -27.02 15.05
C LYS A 167 -14.64 -27.73 14.11
N LYS A 168 -15.45 -27.00 13.35
CA LYS A 168 -16.49 -27.54 12.49
C LYS A 168 -16.03 -27.88 11.05
N TYR A 169 -15.06 -27.13 10.53
CA TYR A 169 -14.62 -27.22 9.15
C TYR A 169 -13.11 -27.35 9.03
N LYS A 170 -12.64 -28.13 8.05
CA LYS A 170 -11.24 -28.02 7.62
C LYS A 170 -10.99 -26.58 7.14
N THR A 171 -10.11 -25.86 7.84
CA THR A 171 -9.95 -24.41 7.66
C THR A 171 -8.55 -24.08 7.20
N TYR A 172 -8.44 -23.24 6.17
CA TYR A 172 -7.21 -22.63 5.71
C TYR A 172 -7.27 -21.13 6.01
N VAL A 173 -6.20 -20.59 6.57
CA VAL A 173 -6.06 -19.15 6.84
C VAL A 173 -5.15 -18.53 5.78
N VAL A 174 -5.62 -17.47 5.15
CA VAL A 174 -4.89 -16.76 4.08
C VAL A 174 -4.42 -15.41 4.59
N PHE A 175 -3.12 -15.23 4.63
CA PHE A 175 -2.46 -13.97 4.90
C PHE A 175 -2.03 -13.35 3.57
N THR A 176 -2.47 -12.12 3.30
CA THR A 176 -2.20 -11.42 2.05
C THR A 176 -1.06 -10.40 2.15
N SER A 177 -0.56 -10.18 3.36
CA SER A 177 0.59 -9.31 3.63
C SER A 177 1.36 -9.77 4.86
N PRO A 178 2.67 -9.51 4.96
CA PRO A 178 3.46 -9.80 6.16
C PRO A 178 2.85 -9.20 7.43
N SER A 179 2.39 -7.96 7.39
CA SER A 179 1.77 -7.25 8.52
C SER A 179 0.47 -7.88 9.06
N SER A 180 -0.07 -8.88 8.39
CA SER A 180 -1.22 -9.67 8.88
C SER A 180 -0.77 -10.94 9.59
N PHE A 181 0.51 -11.30 9.52
CA PHE A 181 1.07 -12.52 10.08
C PHE A 181 1.92 -12.25 11.34
N ASP A 182 2.67 -11.14 11.37
CA ASP A 182 3.49 -10.68 12.50
C ASP A 182 2.61 -10.07 13.62
#